data_5578fc000da93244c9626159012e6b0c
#
_entry.id   5578fc000da93244c9626159012e6b0c
#
_cell.length_a   1.000
_cell.length_b   1.000
_cell.length_c   1.000
_cell.angle_alpha   90.00
_cell.angle_beta   90.00
_cell.angle_gamma   90.00
#
_symmetry.space_group_name_H-M   'P 1'
#
loop_
_entity.id
_entity.type
_entity.pdbx_description
1 polymer ?
#
loop_
_entity_poly.entity_id
_entity_poly.type
_entity_poly.pdbx_seq_one_letter_code
_entity_poly.pdbx_strand_id
1 'polypeptide(L)'
;MKKIILFSVIAAAFIPAICRGAEPTVENRRTASNYYAYPYPELELPALTAAPAGYEPFHIEHYGRHGSRWHIGEWVYRSPIDELRSAERNGKLTARGKELLSQLREIEMASRGRDGELTPLGAAQHRGIARRMTANFPEVFAGDA
;
A
#
# COMPACT_ATOMS: atom_id res chain seq x y z
N MET A 1 -72.24 -4.59 8.85
CA MET A 1 -71.08 -3.74 9.26
C MET A 1 -69.80 -4.44 8.80
N LYS A 2 -69.19 -3.98 7.68
CA LYS A 2 -67.99 -4.55 7.11
C LYS A 2 -66.79 -3.79 7.69
N LYS A 3 -65.90 -4.49 8.43
CA LYS A 3 -64.64 -3.91 8.96
C LYS A 3 -63.62 -3.94 7.83
N ILE A 4 -63.22 -2.77 7.38
CA ILE A 4 -62.07 -2.60 6.45
C ILE A 4 -60.80 -2.60 7.30
N ILE A 5 -59.96 -3.63 7.11
CA ILE A 5 -58.62 -3.69 7.71
C ILE A 5 -57.67 -3.01 6.73
N LEU A 6 -57.19 -1.85 7.13
CA LEU A 6 -56.17 -1.09 6.37
C LEU A 6 -54.78 -1.67 6.65
N PHE A 7 -54.23 -2.41 5.70
CA PHE A 7 -52.83 -2.85 5.76
C PHE A 7 -51.92 -1.71 5.32
N SER A 8 -51.27 -1.06 6.27
CA SER A 8 -50.19 -0.11 5.99
C SER A 8 -48.92 -0.87 5.62
N VAL A 9 -48.62 -0.92 4.33
CA VAL A 9 -47.31 -1.42 3.84
C VAL A 9 -46.28 -0.32 4.07
N ILE A 10 -45.48 -0.47 5.12
CA ILE A 10 -44.26 0.36 5.29
C ILE A 10 -43.24 -0.19 4.32
N ALA A 11 -43.08 0.48 3.19
CA ALA A 11 -41.96 0.26 2.28
C ALA A 11 -40.68 0.83 2.93
N ALA A 12 -39.94 -0.02 3.63
CA ALA A 12 -38.60 0.33 4.08
C ALA A 12 -37.70 0.51 2.84
N ALA A 13 -37.48 1.75 2.44
CA ALA A 13 -36.51 2.08 1.42
C ALA A 13 -35.11 1.72 1.96
N PHE A 14 -34.61 0.54 1.61
CA PHE A 14 -33.22 0.17 1.78
C PHE A 14 -32.39 1.03 0.84
N ILE A 15 -31.92 2.18 1.31
CA ILE A 15 -30.89 2.95 0.63
C ILE A 15 -29.58 2.15 0.86
N PRO A 16 -28.97 1.55 -0.18
CA PRO A 16 -27.66 0.98 -0.01
C PRO A 16 -26.72 2.14 0.33
N ALA A 17 -26.27 2.20 1.58
CA ALA A 17 -25.16 3.04 1.95
C ALA A 17 -23.97 2.57 1.10
N ILE A 18 -23.71 3.27 0.00
CA ILE A 18 -22.48 3.12 -0.76
C ILE A 18 -21.39 3.59 0.20
N CYS A 19 -20.75 2.65 0.89
CA CYS A 19 -19.49 2.91 1.56
C CYS A 19 -18.47 3.27 0.48
N ARG A 20 -18.48 4.53 0.05
CA ARG A 20 -17.32 5.13 -0.58
C ARG A 20 -16.28 5.19 0.53
N GLY A 21 -15.28 4.30 0.47
CA GLY A 21 -14.13 4.45 1.32
C GLY A 21 -13.63 5.88 1.19
N ALA A 22 -13.57 6.61 2.32
CA ALA A 22 -13.01 7.94 2.32
C ALA A 22 -11.57 7.84 1.80
N GLU A 23 -11.19 8.73 0.88
CA GLU A 23 -9.80 8.85 0.47
C GLU A 23 -8.92 9.04 1.72
N PRO A 24 -7.81 8.31 1.85
CA PRO A 24 -7.00 8.37 3.04
C PRO A 24 -6.44 9.79 3.21
N THR A 25 -6.76 10.41 4.35
CA THR A 25 -6.19 11.71 4.72
C THR A 25 -4.70 11.57 5.00
N VAL A 26 -3.95 12.68 5.02
CA VAL A 26 -2.51 12.68 5.37
C VAL A 26 -2.28 12.03 6.74
N GLU A 27 -3.18 12.24 7.69
CA GLU A 27 -3.12 11.62 9.02
C GLU A 27 -3.33 10.11 8.94
N ASN A 28 -4.31 9.63 8.18
CA ASN A 28 -4.54 8.20 7.96
C ASN A 28 -3.34 7.52 7.27
N ARG A 29 -2.63 8.24 6.40
CA ARG A 29 -1.41 7.74 5.76
C ARG A 29 -0.30 7.51 6.78
N ARG A 30 -0.12 8.41 7.74
CA ARG A 30 0.90 8.28 8.80
C ARG A 30 0.63 7.09 9.73
N THR A 31 -0.62 6.72 9.92
CA THR A 31 -1.03 5.57 10.76
C THR A 31 -1.06 4.25 10.00
N ALA A 32 -0.96 4.26 8.68
CA ALA A 32 -1.07 3.08 7.85
C ALA A 32 0.16 2.15 7.91
N SER A 33 1.22 2.53 8.61
CA SER A 33 2.44 1.72 8.77
C SER A 33 2.98 1.24 7.42
N ASN A 34 3.11 -0.08 7.23
CA ASN A 34 3.64 -0.71 6.02
C ASN A 34 2.62 -0.84 4.88
N TYR A 35 1.36 -0.52 5.10
CA TYR A 35 0.35 -0.48 4.03
C TYR A 35 0.43 0.79 3.19
N TYR A 36 1.23 1.77 3.63
CA TYR A 36 1.50 2.97 2.85
C TYR A 36 2.91 2.91 2.25
N ALA A 37 2.98 3.04 0.93
CA ALA A 37 4.25 3.01 0.22
C ALA A 37 5.11 4.23 0.60
N TYR A 38 6.42 4.01 0.75
CA TYR A 38 7.38 5.10 0.89
C TYR A 38 7.26 6.04 -0.32
N PRO A 39 7.04 7.35 -0.10
CA PRO A 39 6.84 8.30 -1.17
C PRO A 39 8.16 8.48 -1.97
N TYR A 40 8.19 7.96 -3.19
CA TYR A 40 9.31 8.07 -4.11
C TYR A 40 8.77 8.24 -5.52
N PRO A 41 9.33 9.18 -6.32
CA PRO A 41 10.46 10.09 -6.05
C PRO A 41 10.11 11.39 -5.30
N GLU A 42 8.84 11.62 -4.95
CA GLU A 42 8.26 12.90 -4.54
C GLU A 42 8.45 13.23 -3.04
N LEU A 43 9.48 12.66 -2.41
CA LEU A 43 9.75 12.93 -1.00
C LEU A 43 10.43 14.29 -0.84
N GLU A 44 9.69 15.29 -0.35
CA GLU A 44 10.25 16.54 0.14
C GLU A 44 10.83 16.32 1.53
N LEU A 45 12.13 16.52 1.64
CA LEU A 45 12.85 16.46 2.91
C LEU A 45 13.18 17.87 3.39
N PRO A 46 13.19 18.13 4.71
CA PRO A 46 13.68 19.39 5.23
C PRO A 46 15.13 19.59 4.84
N ALA A 47 15.55 20.86 4.71
CA ALA A 47 16.94 21.20 4.47
C ALA A 47 17.84 20.63 5.57
N LEU A 48 19.02 20.17 5.17
CA LEU A 48 20.01 19.71 6.14
C LEU A 48 20.50 20.86 7.01
N THR A 49 20.65 20.59 8.30
CA THR A 49 21.36 21.50 9.19
C THR A 49 22.86 21.35 8.96
N ALA A 50 23.57 22.46 8.81
CA ALA A 50 25.03 22.44 8.69
C ALA A 50 25.66 21.83 9.95
N ALA A 51 26.79 21.16 9.77
CA ALA A 51 27.58 20.69 10.90
C ALA A 51 28.05 21.87 11.78
N PRO A 52 28.12 21.71 13.11
CA PRO A 52 28.66 22.75 13.98
C PRO A 52 30.12 23.09 13.59
N ALA A 53 30.56 24.33 13.88
CA ALA A 53 31.92 24.74 13.57
C ALA A 53 32.96 23.82 14.24
N GLY A 54 33.92 23.33 13.45
CA GLY A 54 34.94 22.39 13.91
C GLY A 54 34.56 20.92 13.90
N TYR A 55 33.39 20.58 13.38
CA TYR A 55 32.93 19.22 13.20
C TYR A 55 32.67 18.92 11.73
N GLU A 56 33.00 17.72 11.29
CA GLU A 56 32.66 17.21 9.96
C GLU A 56 32.10 15.79 10.07
N PRO A 57 31.13 15.40 9.22
CA PRO A 57 30.62 14.04 9.17
C PRO A 57 31.70 13.06 8.73
N PHE A 58 31.90 11.98 9.46
CA PHE A 58 32.88 10.93 9.15
C PHE A 58 32.25 9.54 9.05
N HIS A 59 31.01 9.39 9.49
CA HIS A 59 30.31 8.12 9.50
C HIS A 59 28.80 8.31 9.35
N ILE A 60 28.12 7.39 8.66
CA ILE A 60 26.67 7.31 8.57
C ILE A 60 26.23 5.94 9.04
N GLU A 61 25.33 5.91 10.01
CA GLU A 61 24.58 4.72 10.38
C GLU A 61 23.16 4.85 9.86
N HIS A 62 22.70 3.86 9.07
CA HIS A 62 21.36 3.85 8.51
C HIS A 62 20.57 2.65 9.00
N TYR A 63 19.54 2.92 9.80
CA TYR A 63 18.53 1.94 10.13
C TYR A 63 17.30 2.20 9.27
N GLY A 64 16.96 1.26 8.42
CA GLY A 64 15.86 1.41 7.48
C GLY A 64 14.99 0.17 7.35
N ARG A 65 13.87 0.34 6.69
CA ARG A 65 12.99 -0.72 6.29
C ARG A 65 13.28 -1.13 4.85
N HIS A 66 13.01 -2.38 4.49
CA HIS A 66 13.04 -2.80 3.09
C HIS A 66 12.07 -1.93 2.26
N GLY A 67 12.37 -1.71 1.00
CA GLY A 67 11.48 -1.09 0.03
C GLY A 67 10.23 -1.95 -0.26
N SER A 68 9.37 -1.48 -1.14
CA SER A 68 8.19 -2.25 -1.56
C SER A 68 8.62 -3.63 -2.07
N ARG A 69 7.96 -4.67 -1.56
CA ARG A 69 8.29 -6.06 -1.91
C ARG A 69 7.05 -6.90 -2.12
N TRP A 70 7.21 -8.01 -2.81
CA TRP A 70 6.22 -9.06 -2.87
C TRP A 70 6.00 -9.68 -1.50
N HIS A 71 4.80 -10.17 -1.24
CA HIS A 71 4.53 -10.87 0.02
C HIS A 71 5.37 -12.14 0.14
N ILE A 72 5.61 -12.57 1.40
CA ILE A 72 6.47 -13.72 1.72
C ILE A 72 5.74 -15.07 1.61
N GLY A 73 4.50 -15.08 1.17
CA GLY A 73 3.74 -16.31 1.02
C GLY A 73 2.58 -16.15 0.05
N GLU A 74 2.43 -17.13 -0.82
CA GLU A 74 1.38 -17.16 -1.86
C GLU A 74 -0.04 -17.09 -1.29
N TRP A 75 -0.24 -17.55 -0.06
CA TRP A 75 -1.56 -17.58 0.59
C TRP A 75 -2.19 -16.20 0.70
N VAL A 76 -1.37 -15.15 0.82
CA VAL A 76 -1.85 -13.75 0.89
C VAL A 76 -2.60 -13.37 -0.39
N TYR A 77 -2.17 -13.88 -1.53
CA TYR A 77 -2.80 -13.65 -2.83
C TYR A 77 -3.94 -14.63 -3.08
N ARG A 78 -3.76 -15.90 -2.73
CA ARG A 78 -4.73 -16.97 -3.02
C ARG A 78 -6.00 -16.86 -2.20
N SER A 79 -5.90 -16.55 -0.91
CA SER A 79 -7.06 -16.51 -0.02
C SER A 79 -8.19 -15.59 -0.55
N PRO A 80 -7.96 -14.31 -0.87
CA PRO A 80 -9.01 -13.45 -1.42
C PRO A 80 -9.49 -13.91 -2.81
N ILE A 81 -8.63 -14.50 -3.63
CA ILE A 81 -9.00 -15.06 -4.94
C ILE A 81 -9.97 -16.22 -4.76
N ASP A 82 -9.72 -17.12 -3.82
CA ASP A 82 -10.55 -18.30 -3.60
C ASP A 82 -11.94 -17.91 -3.06
N GLU A 83 -12.01 -16.91 -2.19
CA GLU A 83 -13.29 -16.35 -1.71
C GLU A 83 -14.12 -15.75 -2.86
N LEU A 84 -13.49 -14.92 -3.69
CA LEU A 84 -14.18 -14.32 -4.84
C LEU A 84 -14.60 -15.37 -5.88
N ARG A 85 -13.79 -16.40 -6.11
CA ARG A 85 -14.17 -17.54 -6.96
C ARG A 85 -15.34 -18.32 -6.39
N SER A 86 -15.40 -18.49 -5.08
CA SER A 86 -16.53 -19.12 -4.41
C SER A 86 -17.82 -18.30 -4.61
N ALA A 87 -17.73 -16.99 -4.44
CA ALA A 87 -18.87 -16.08 -4.71
C ALA A 87 -19.29 -16.12 -6.18
N GLU A 88 -18.34 -16.21 -7.12
CA GLU A 88 -18.60 -16.33 -8.56
C GLU A 88 -19.36 -17.63 -8.88
N ARG A 89 -18.89 -18.78 -8.38
CA ARG A 89 -19.58 -20.08 -8.57
C ARG A 89 -21.00 -20.08 -8.03
N ASN A 90 -21.25 -19.33 -6.98
CA ASN A 90 -22.57 -19.20 -6.34
C ASN A 90 -23.46 -18.10 -6.97
N GLY A 91 -23.03 -17.49 -8.08
CA GLY A 91 -23.76 -16.41 -8.75
C GLY A 91 -23.91 -15.12 -7.92
N LYS A 92 -23.09 -14.93 -6.89
CA LYS A 92 -23.16 -13.79 -5.95
C LYS A 92 -22.12 -12.71 -6.23
N LEU A 93 -21.26 -12.89 -7.24
CA LEU A 93 -20.18 -11.94 -7.54
C LEU A 93 -20.76 -10.74 -8.32
N THR A 94 -20.57 -9.55 -7.75
CA THR A 94 -20.94 -8.29 -8.41
C THR A 94 -20.01 -7.96 -9.58
N ALA A 95 -20.38 -6.99 -10.42
CA ALA A 95 -19.48 -6.51 -11.48
C ALA A 95 -18.13 -6.02 -10.93
N ARG A 96 -18.15 -5.27 -9.82
CA ARG A 96 -16.91 -4.83 -9.12
C ARG A 96 -16.11 -6.00 -8.56
N GLY A 97 -16.80 -7.04 -8.05
CA GLY A 97 -16.14 -8.26 -7.59
C GLY A 97 -15.42 -9.01 -8.71
N LYS A 98 -15.98 -9.06 -9.92
CA LYS A 98 -15.33 -9.68 -11.10
C LYS A 98 -14.07 -8.91 -11.51
N GLU A 99 -14.15 -7.58 -11.53
CA GLU A 99 -13.01 -6.72 -11.80
C GLU A 99 -11.88 -6.94 -10.78
N LEU A 100 -12.22 -6.94 -9.48
CA LEU A 100 -11.26 -7.19 -8.41
C LEU A 100 -10.62 -8.59 -8.53
N LEU A 101 -11.41 -9.61 -8.84
CA LEU A 101 -10.88 -10.97 -9.07
C LEU A 101 -9.87 -11.00 -10.22
N SER A 102 -10.13 -10.27 -11.31
CA SER A 102 -9.19 -10.15 -12.42
C SER A 102 -7.86 -9.52 -11.98
N GLN A 103 -7.94 -8.37 -11.29
CA GLN A 103 -6.77 -7.66 -10.79
C GLN A 103 -5.95 -8.50 -9.80
N LEU A 104 -6.61 -9.21 -8.88
CA LEU A 104 -5.92 -10.09 -7.94
C LEU A 104 -5.21 -11.26 -8.62
N ARG A 105 -5.78 -11.83 -9.67
CA ARG A 105 -5.13 -12.87 -10.47
C ARG A 105 -3.88 -12.36 -11.20
N GLU A 106 -3.94 -11.15 -11.73
CA GLU A 106 -2.77 -10.52 -12.37
C GLU A 106 -1.64 -10.30 -11.36
N ILE A 107 -1.97 -9.81 -10.17
CA ILE A 107 -0.99 -9.62 -9.08
C ILE A 107 -0.41 -10.97 -8.64
N GLU A 108 -1.25 -11.99 -8.45
CA GLU A 108 -0.81 -13.34 -8.06
C GLU A 108 0.13 -13.93 -9.12
N MET A 109 -0.20 -13.82 -10.40
CA MET A 109 0.68 -14.28 -11.48
C MET A 109 2.02 -13.54 -11.49
N ALA A 110 2.00 -12.21 -11.28
CA ALA A 110 3.21 -11.40 -11.26
C ALA A 110 4.10 -11.70 -10.04
N SER A 111 3.52 -12.20 -8.94
CA SER A 111 4.23 -12.51 -7.68
C SER A 111 4.89 -13.89 -7.66
N ARG A 112 4.54 -14.79 -8.59
CA ARG A 112 5.00 -16.19 -8.57
C ARG A 112 6.52 -16.30 -8.59
N GLY A 113 7.05 -17.07 -7.64
CA GLY A 113 8.49 -17.30 -7.49
C GLY A 113 9.27 -16.08 -7.02
N ARG A 114 8.58 -15.04 -6.52
CA ARG A 114 9.18 -13.79 -6.06
C ARG A 114 8.93 -13.51 -4.58
N ASP A 115 8.68 -14.54 -3.80
CA ASP A 115 8.36 -14.41 -2.37
C ASP A 115 9.41 -13.59 -1.63
N GLY A 116 8.99 -12.44 -1.08
CA GLY A 116 9.85 -11.54 -0.35
C GLY A 116 10.83 -10.70 -1.17
N GLU A 117 10.90 -10.88 -2.49
CA GLU A 117 11.74 -10.05 -3.36
C GLU A 117 11.26 -8.60 -3.41
N LEU A 118 12.18 -7.67 -3.61
CA LEU A 118 11.84 -6.28 -3.87
C LEU A 118 11.10 -6.17 -5.22
N THR A 119 10.06 -5.37 -5.23
CA THR A 119 9.48 -4.92 -6.49
C THR A 119 10.43 -3.93 -7.20
N PRO A 120 10.24 -3.64 -8.50
CA PRO A 120 10.98 -2.57 -9.18
C PRO A 120 10.89 -1.23 -8.45
N LEU A 121 9.70 -0.92 -7.86
CA LEU A 121 9.51 0.25 -7.01
C LEU A 121 10.39 0.20 -5.76
N GLY A 122 10.42 -0.94 -5.06
CA GLY A 122 11.25 -1.12 -3.87
C GLY A 122 12.74 -0.92 -4.14
N ALA A 123 13.22 -1.47 -5.25
CA ALA A 123 14.60 -1.26 -5.70
C ALA A 123 14.87 0.23 -6.03
N ALA A 124 13.92 0.92 -6.66
CA ALA A 124 14.03 2.36 -6.93
C ALA A 124 14.05 3.19 -5.64
N GLN A 125 13.23 2.82 -4.65
CA GLN A 125 13.21 3.46 -3.32
C GLN A 125 14.57 3.37 -2.64
N HIS A 126 15.21 2.20 -2.61
CA HIS A 126 16.56 2.03 -2.05
C HIS A 126 17.62 2.83 -2.80
N ARG A 127 17.62 2.79 -4.13
CA ARG A 127 18.54 3.63 -4.93
C ARG A 127 18.35 5.12 -4.66
N GLY A 128 17.10 5.57 -4.47
CA GLY A 128 16.80 6.95 -4.11
C GLY A 128 17.36 7.34 -2.74
N ILE A 129 17.24 6.47 -1.74
CA ILE A 129 17.83 6.67 -0.41
C ILE A 129 19.35 6.78 -0.53
N ALA A 130 20.01 5.82 -1.18
CA ALA A 130 21.46 5.83 -1.36
C ALA A 130 21.96 7.12 -2.05
N ARG A 131 21.31 7.54 -3.14
CA ARG A 131 21.64 8.79 -3.84
C ARG A 131 21.53 10.02 -2.93
N ARG A 132 20.51 10.10 -2.09
CA ARG A 132 20.39 11.22 -1.14
C ARG A 132 21.48 11.17 -0.09
N MET A 133 21.84 10.00 0.43
CA MET A 133 22.93 9.87 1.40
C MET A 133 24.24 10.34 0.80
N THR A 134 24.58 9.89 -0.40
CA THR A 134 25.82 10.32 -1.08
C THR A 134 25.83 11.79 -1.47
N ALA A 135 24.67 12.35 -1.84
CA ALA A 135 24.58 13.77 -2.18
C ALA A 135 24.65 14.69 -0.95
N ASN A 136 24.13 14.23 0.18
CA ASN A 136 24.04 15.03 1.40
C ASN A 136 25.30 14.95 2.27
N PHE A 137 26.08 13.88 2.14
CA PHE A 137 27.28 13.60 2.95
C PHE A 137 28.41 13.09 2.06
N PRO A 138 28.79 13.86 1.01
CA PRO A 138 29.82 13.40 0.07
C PRO A 138 31.16 13.09 0.74
N GLU A 139 31.52 13.81 1.81
CA GLU A 139 32.74 13.63 2.58
C GLU A 139 32.85 12.24 3.21
N VAL A 140 31.72 11.64 3.62
CA VAL A 140 31.70 10.28 4.20
C VAL A 140 31.98 9.22 3.13
N PHE A 141 31.63 9.50 1.87
CA PHE A 141 31.77 8.56 0.76
C PHE A 141 33.03 8.84 -0.11
N ALA A 142 33.82 9.89 0.20
CA ALA A 142 34.97 10.27 -0.57
C ALA A 142 36.24 9.49 -0.17
N GLY A 143 36.23 8.70 0.91
CA GLY A 143 37.37 7.90 1.36
C GLY A 143 37.55 6.63 0.52
N ASP A 144 38.80 6.20 0.40
CA ASP A 144 39.13 4.86 -0.11
C ASP A 144 38.64 3.82 0.91
N ALA A 145 37.72 2.94 0.50
CA ALA A 145 37.19 1.84 1.31
C ALA A 145 38.15 0.67 1.36
#